data_6506a16551e953d217f4b3c90f7649e9
#
_entry.id   6506a16551e953d217f4b3c90f7649e9
#
_cell.length_a   1.000
_cell.length_b   1.000
_cell.length_c   1.000
_cell.angle_alpha   90.00
_cell.angle_beta   90.00
_cell.angle_gamma   90.00
#
_symmetry.space_group_name_H-M   'P 1'
#
loop_
_entity.id
_entity.type
_entity.pdbx_description
1 polymer ?
#
loop_
_entity_poly.entity_id
_entity_poly.type
_entity_poly.pdbx_seq_one_letter_code
_entity_poly.pdbx_strand_id
1 'polypeptide(L)'
;MAFDFNQGFRPEEQNARPPRYRKPVNVKLKGKHILFIVLGIVVLVTVFSSVFMVDQKEQAVVLRFGKYNRTVGPGLHIKLPYGLERSYIVATQSVQTMSFGYRTSQAGGIGGGSSRYNYNGYANESTMLTGDLNIVEAEWIVQYRIEDPRMWLFNVYNNEQTISDISKSVINQLVGDLPILSIMTSERSTIEADAQVKLQETLSSYNMGVRILTVKLQDVVPPAGNVQDAFEDVNKAIQDMNKLINEGKESYNRIIPAAQGEANKLIQEAEGYAAERVNNAKGDVARFESVRNEYANSKDVTKERLYLEAMEEIMSNGNVTVIDSSLEGVLPLYNLGTTEGGAK
;
A
#
# COMPACT_ATOMS: atom_id res chain seq x y z
N MET A 1 13.12 70.18 -60.03
CA MET A 1 11.77 69.81 -60.48
C MET A 1 10.81 70.33 -59.44
N ALA A 2 10.08 71.40 -59.78
CA ALA A 2 9.13 72.07 -58.92
C ALA A 2 7.82 71.28 -58.95
N PHE A 3 7.24 70.90 -57.79
CA PHE A 3 5.92 70.41 -57.69
C PHE A 3 4.97 71.51 -57.23
N ASP A 4 3.99 71.75 -58.05
CA ASP A 4 3.04 72.82 -58.00
C ASP A 4 1.94 72.50 -56.93
N PHE A 5 1.82 73.42 -55.96
CA PHE A 5 0.83 73.30 -54.82
C PHE A 5 -0.36 74.22 -55.15
N ASN A 6 -1.28 73.79 -56.01
CA ASN A 6 -2.49 74.52 -56.19
C ASN A 6 -3.64 73.65 -56.73
N GLN A 7 -4.23 72.89 -55.88
CA GLN A 7 -5.58 72.37 -56.14
C GLN A 7 -6.48 72.59 -54.86
N GLY A 8 -7.38 73.53 -55.07
CA GLY A 8 -8.27 74.02 -54.07
C GLY A 8 -9.19 72.97 -53.50
N PHE A 9 -9.21 72.89 -52.20
CA PHE A 9 -10.23 72.16 -51.44
C PHE A 9 -11.57 72.91 -51.57
N ARG A 10 -12.56 72.31 -52.20
CA ARG A 10 -13.97 72.70 -52.08
C ARG A 10 -14.51 72.07 -50.81
N PRO A 11 -15.11 72.78 -49.86
CA PRO A 11 -15.81 72.16 -48.74
C PRO A 11 -17.14 71.60 -49.27
N GLU A 12 -17.27 70.25 -49.15
CA GLU A 12 -18.57 69.61 -49.26
C GLU A 12 -19.46 70.05 -48.06
N GLU A 13 -20.54 70.73 -48.34
CA GLU A 13 -21.57 70.97 -47.39
C GLU A 13 -22.24 69.64 -47.02
N GLN A 14 -21.73 69.03 -45.94
CA GLN A 14 -22.47 67.95 -45.30
C GLN A 14 -23.72 68.48 -44.60
N ASN A 15 -24.87 68.19 -45.20
CA ASN A 15 -26.17 68.36 -44.57
C ASN A 15 -26.22 67.56 -43.24
N ALA A 16 -25.70 68.11 -42.18
CA ALA A 16 -25.83 67.57 -40.84
C ALA A 16 -27.26 67.77 -40.38
N ARG A 17 -28.00 66.68 -40.37
CA ARG A 17 -29.33 66.63 -39.74
C ARG A 17 -29.15 66.98 -38.26
N PRO A 18 -29.90 67.96 -37.71
CA PRO A 18 -29.74 68.35 -36.34
C PRO A 18 -30.05 67.15 -35.38
N PRO A 19 -29.24 67.01 -34.27
CA PRO A 19 -29.50 65.93 -33.31
C PRO A 19 -30.94 66.03 -32.79
N ARG A 20 -31.68 64.95 -32.95
CA ARG A 20 -33.04 64.84 -32.38
C ARG A 20 -32.88 64.85 -30.87
N TYR A 21 -33.10 66.02 -30.27
CA TYR A 21 -33.29 66.16 -28.83
C TYR A 21 -34.47 65.28 -28.41
N ARG A 22 -34.21 64.14 -27.81
CA ARG A 22 -35.25 63.42 -27.08
C ARG A 22 -35.64 64.26 -25.92
N LYS A 23 -36.82 64.83 -25.93
CA LYS A 23 -37.41 65.56 -24.80
C LYS A 23 -37.29 64.66 -23.57
N PRO A 24 -36.75 65.18 -22.45
CA PRO A 24 -36.76 64.43 -21.20
C PRO A 24 -38.21 64.08 -20.85
N VAL A 25 -38.49 62.79 -20.71
CA VAL A 25 -39.77 62.32 -20.23
C VAL A 25 -39.92 62.76 -18.78
N ASN A 26 -40.56 63.89 -18.57
CA ASN A 26 -40.92 64.35 -17.23
C ASN A 26 -42.03 63.42 -16.71
N VAL A 27 -41.61 62.27 -16.15
CA VAL A 27 -42.50 61.40 -15.40
C VAL A 27 -42.81 62.11 -14.09
N LYS A 28 -43.91 62.87 -14.01
CA LYS A 28 -44.44 63.38 -12.74
C LYS A 28 -44.96 62.18 -11.93
N LEU A 29 -44.04 61.46 -11.29
CA LEU A 29 -44.43 60.42 -10.34
C LEU A 29 -45.11 61.10 -9.15
N LYS A 30 -46.40 60.87 -8.97
CA LYS A 30 -47.11 61.24 -7.75
C LYS A 30 -46.41 60.60 -6.57
N GLY A 31 -46.16 61.29 -5.48
CA GLY A 31 -45.41 60.80 -4.32
C GLY A 31 -45.80 59.41 -3.80
N LYS A 32 -47.07 59.03 -4.00
CA LYS A 32 -47.58 57.68 -3.73
C LYS A 32 -46.90 56.60 -4.57
N HIS A 33 -46.60 56.83 -5.85
CA HIS A 33 -45.93 55.84 -6.73
C HIS A 33 -44.45 55.70 -6.35
N ILE A 34 -43.78 56.77 -5.96
CA ILE A 34 -42.39 56.72 -5.44
C ILE A 34 -42.35 55.90 -4.16
N LEU A 35 -43.30 56.08 -3.23
CA LEU A 35 -43.39 55.29 -2.00
C LEU A 35 -43.59 53.79 -2.29
N PHE A 36 -44.47 53.42 -3.28
CA PHE A 36 -44.67 52.02 -3.68
C PHE A 36 -43.42 51.42 -4.34
N ILE A 37 -42.70 52.19 -5.16
CA ILE A 37 -41.44 51.72 -5.78
C ILE A 37 -40.37 51.49 -4.69
N VAL A 38 -40.19 52.41 -3.77
CA VAL A 38 -39.27 52.24 -2.67
C VAL A 38 -39.63 51.05 -1.78
N LEU A 39 -40.92 50.89 -1.45
CA LEU A 39 -41.42 49.76 -0.69
C LEU A 39 -41.18 48.44 -1.46
N GLY A 40 -41.42 48.41 -2.76
CA GLY A 40 -41.13 47.25 -3.62
C GLY A 40 -39.64 46.87 -3.65
N ILE A 41 -38.78 47.90 -3.75
CA ILE A 41 -37.31 47.68 -3.67
C ILE A 41 -36.90 47.12 -2.31
N VAL A 42 -37.44 47.68 -1.21
CA VAL A 42 -37.17 47.18 0.15
C VAL A 42 -37.61 45.72 0.31
N VAL A 43 -38.82 45.39 -0.16
CA VAL A 43 -39.31 44.00 -0.13
C VAL A 43 -38.43 43.09 -0.95
N LEU A 44 -38.02 43.50 -2.15
CA LEU A 44 -37.16 42.74 -3.03
C LEU A 44 -35.78 42.49 -2.38
N VAL A 45 -35.15 43.51 -1.83
CA VAL A 45 -33.88 43.39 -1.10
C VAL A 45 -34.03 42.48 0.12
N THR A 46 -35.15 42.58 0.84
CA THR A 46 -35.45 41.70 1.98
C THR A 46 -35.53 40.25 1.58
N VAL A 47 -36.23 39.92 0.48
CA VAL A 47 -36.34 38.54 -0.02
C VAL A 47 -35.00 38.01 -0.45
N PHE A 48 -34.22 38.79 -1.23
CA PHE A 48 -32.90 38.35 -1.66
C PHE A 48 -31.92 38.17 -0.48
N SER A 49 -31.98 39.01 0.53
CA SER A 49 -31.14 38.91 1.75
C SER A 49 -31.53 37.76 2.67
N SER A 50 -32.76 37.22 2.49
CA SER A 50 -33.28 36.15 3.32
C SER A 50 -32.84 34.75 2.85
N VAL A 51 -32.41 34.62 1.61
CA VAL A 51 -32.08 33.32 1.01
C VAL A 51 -30.60 33.04 1.14
N PHE A 52 -30.23 31.83 1.56
CA PHE A 52 -28.87 31.33 1.55
C PHE A 52 -28.83 29.86 1.13
N MET A 53 -27.72 29.45 0.53
CA MET A 53 -27.51 28.09 0.03
C MET A 53 -26.42 27.42 0.86
N VAL A 54 -26.63 26.13 1.16
CA VAL A 54 -25.67 25.28 1.87
C VAL A 54 -25.25 24.16 0.93
N ASP A 55 -23.95 23.98 0.76
CA ASP A 55 -23.40 22.94 -0.11
C ASP A 55 -23.63 21.54 0.48
N GLN A 56 -23.52 20.49 -0.36
CA GLN A 56 -23.72 19.10 0.05
C GLN A 56 -22.73 18.62 1.12
N LYS A 57 -21.55 19.23 1.19
CA LYS A 57 -20.51 18.90 2.17
C LYS A 57 -20.60 19.67 3.48
N GLU A 58 -21.59 20.55 3.60
CA GLU A 58 -21.69 21.53 4.67
C GLU A 58 -23.02 21.42 5.40
N GLN A 59 -23.04 21.94 6.61
CA GLN A 59 -24.25 22.22 7.37
C GLN A 59 -24.19 23.66 7.91
N ALA A 60 -25.32 24.31 8.02
CA ALA A 60 -25.38 25.64 8.56
C ALA A 60 -26.09 25.67 9.92
N VAL A 61 -25.46 26.33 10.88
CA VAL A 61 -26.05 26.62 12.19
C VAL A 61 -26.65 28.02 12.14
N VAL A 62 -27.95 28.12 12.38
CA VAL A 62 -28.69 29.36 12.34
C VAL A 62 -28.94 29.82 13.76
N LEU A 63 -28.44 31.02 14.05
CA LEU A 63 -28.68 31.73 15.32
C LEU A 63 -29.77 32.80 15.13
N ARG A 64 -30.68 32.91 16.07
CA ARG A 64 -31.67 33.99 16.15
C ARG A 64 -31.39 34.85 17.37
N PHE A 65 -31.12 36.13 17.16
CA PHE A 65 -30.72 37.06 18.23
C PHE A 65 -29.53 36.55 19.08
N GLY A 66 -28.57 35.85 18.44
CA GLY A 66 -27.42 35.28 19.14
C GLY A 66 -27.65 33.95 19.83
N LYS A 67 -28.89 33.45 19.93
CA LYS A 67 -29.21 32.13 20.48
C LYS A 67 -29.34 31.09 19.38
N TYR A 68 -28.84 29.89 19.64
CA TYR A 68 -29.02 28.74 18.73
C TYR A 68 -30.52 28.50 18.47
N ASN A 69 -30.88 28.42 17.20
CA ASN A 69 -32.26 28.19 16.77
C ASN A 69 -32.39 26.81 16.10
N ARG A 70 -31.61 26.54 15.03
CA ARG A 70 -31.66 25.29 14.27
C ARG A 70 -30.36 25.04 13.52
N THR A 71 -30.11 23.75 13.22
CA THR A 71 -29.10 23.33 12.23
C THR A 71 -29.83 22.90 10.97
N VAL A 72 -29.34 23.32 9.81
CA VAL A 72 -29.92 23.01 8.51
C VAL A 72 -28.91 22.27 7.65
N GLY A 73 -29.38 21.25 6.93
CA GLY A 73 -28.58 20.46 5.99
C GLY A 73 -28.37 21.16 4.65
N PRO A 74 -27.84 20.42 3.65
CA PRO A 74 -27.64 20.95 2.30
C PRO A 74 -28.94 21.41 1.64
N GLY A 75 -28.82 22.43 0.80
CA GLY A 75 -29.94 22.97 0.02
C GLY A 75 -30.18 24.45 0.19
N LEU A 76 -31.33 24.90 -0.31
CA LEU A 76 -31.78 26.29 -0.25
C LEU A 76 -32.58 26.53 1.05
N HIS A 77 -32.16 27.49 1.82
CA HIS A 77 -32.78 27.82 3.12
C HIS A 77 -33.11 29.30 3.21
N ILE A 78 -34.07 29.62 4.06
CA ILE A 78 -34.51 30.96 4.32
C ILE A 78 -34.15 31.36 5.77
N LYS A 79 -33.54 32.51 5.92
CA LYS A 79 -33.23 33.16 7.22
C LYS A 79 -33.90 34.52 7.31
N LEU A 80 -34.15 34.97 8.52
CA LEU A 80 -34.66 36.29 8.77
C LEU A 80 -33.62 37.35 8.40
N PRO A 81 -33.99 38.36 7.58
CA PRO A 81 -33.11 39.41 7.11
C PRO A 81 -32.74 40.38 8.23
N TYR A 82 -31.96 41.41 7.90
CA TYR A 82 -31.56 42.52 8.79
C TYR A 82 -30.73 42.09 10.01
N GLY A 83 -30.01 40.93 9.92
CA GLY A 83 -29.16 40.49 11.03
C GLY A 83 -29.88 39.81 12.20
N LEU A 84 -31.21 39.62 12.09
CA LEU A 84 -32.02 38.92 13.10
C LEU A 84 -31.61 37.43 13.21
N GLU A 85 -31.33 36.82 12.07
CA GLU A 85 -30.73 35.49 12.01
C GLU A 85 -29.36 35.55 11.33
N ARG A 86 -28.38 34.88 11.94
CA ARG A 86 -27.02 34.65 11.37
C ARG A 86 -26.83 33.20 11.12
N SER A 87 -26.27 32.86 9.95
CA SER A 87 -25.92 31.50 9.57
C SER A 87 -24.41 31.30 9.57
N TYR A 88 -23.93 30.26 10.24
CA TYR A 88 -22.55 29.83 10.24
C TYR A 88 -22.46 28.48 9.50
N ILE A 89 -21.67 28.45 8.44
CA ILE A 89 -21.50 27.27 7.61
C ILE A 89 -20.30 26.51 8.14
N VAL A 90 -20.48 25.20 8.34
CA VAL A 90 -19.45 24.28 8.82
C VAL A 90 -19.37 23.08 7.89
N ALA A 91 -18.17 22.74 7.45
CA ALA A 91 -17.90 21.62 6.58
C ALA A 91 -17.92 20.29 7.38
N THR A 92 -19.08 19.63 7.40
CA THR A 92 -19.31 18.41 8.21
C THR A 92 -18.96 17.13 7.47
N GLN A 93 -18.94 17.12 6.15
CA GLN A 93 -18.63 15.92 5.35
C GLN A 93 -17.17 15.88 4.87
N SER A 94 -16.43 16.97 5.01
CA SER A 94 -15.02 17.01 4.63
C SER A 94 -14.13 16.53 5.76
N VAL A 95 -13.13 15.72 5.40
CA VAL A 95 -12.06 15.30 6.31
C VAL A 95 -11.07 16.45 6.44
N GLN A 96 -10.85 16.88 7.67
CA GLN A 96 -9.83 17.85 8.02
C GLN A 96 -8.55 17.10 8.42
N THR A 97 -7.40 17.60 7.96
CA THR A 97 -6.09 17.01 8.29
C THR A 97 -5.25 18.05 9.01
N MET A 98 -4.75 17.66 10.17
CA MET A 98 -3.82 18.47 10.97
C MET A 98 -2.49 17.74 11.03
N SER A 99 -1.39 18.39 10.64
CA SER A 99 -0.04 17.84 10.67
C SER A 99 0.78 18.46 11.80
N PHE A 100 1.66 17.66 12.40
CA PHE A 100 2.52 18.04 13.51
C PHE A 100 3.97 17.73 13.17
N GLY A 101 4.89 18.63 13.55
CA GLY A 101 6.30 18.55 13.22
C GLY A 101 6.68 19.13 11.86
N TYR A 102 5.72 19.30 10.98
CA TYR A 102 5.92 19.90 9.66
C TYR A 102 4.67 20.60 9.16
N ARG A 103 4.82 21.45 8.14
CA ARG A 103 3.70 22.03 7.40
C ARG A 103 3.94 21.86 5.89
N THR A 104 2.88 21.55 5.17
CA THR A 104 2.94 21.49 3.71
C THR A 104 3.02 22.90 3.14
N SER A 105 4.16 23.27 2.59
CA SER A 105 4.35 24.59 1.95
C SER A 105 3.74 24.66 0.55
N GLN A 106 3.67 23.53 -0.14
CA GLN A 106 3.08 23.40 -1.46
C GLN A 106 2.50 21.99 -1.62
N ALA A 107 1.17 21.91 -1.76
CA ALA A 107 0.54 20.62 -2.09
C ALA A 107 0.82 20.26 -3.54
N GLY A 108 1.19 19.01 -3.79
CA GLY A 108 1.34 18.47 -5.14
C GLY A 108 0.02 18.60 -5.90
N GLY A 109 0.03 19.33 -7.02
CA GLY A 109 -1.15 19.51 -7.87
C GLY A 109 -1.43 18.29 -8.75
N ILE A 110 -2.61 18.25 -9.37
CA ILE A 110 -3.07 17.20 -10.30
C ILE A 110 -2.12 17.02 -11.50
N GLY A 111 -1.10 17.88 -11.66
CA GLY A 111 -0.09 17.85 -12.74
C GLY A 111 1.25 17.20 -12.38
N GLY A 112 1.38 16.44 -11.28
CA GLY A 112 2.59 15.66 -10.99
C GLY A 112 3.71 16.39 -10.24
N GLY A 113 3.45 17.54 -9.62
CA GLY A 113 4.39 18.19 -8.70
C GLY A 113 4.44 17.48 -7.35
N SER A 114 5.63 17.21 -6.81
CA SER A 114 5.79 16.68 -5.44
C SER A 114 5.41 17.72 -4.39
N SER A 115 4.77 17.29 -3.32
CA SER A 115 4.52 18.14 -2.15
C SER A 115 5.82 18.58 -1.51
N ARG A 116 5.93 19.86 -1.16
CA ARG A 116 7.07 20.39 -0.41
C ARG A 116 6.67 20.58 1.03
N TYR A 117 7.49 20.04 1.92
CA TYR A 117 7.30 20.14 3.37
C TYR A 117 8.27 21.18 3.94
N ASN A 118 7.80 21.94 4.93
CA ASN A 118 8.62 22.88 5.68
C ASN A 118 8.71 22.41 7.12
N TYR A 119 9.91 22.08 7.56
CA TYR A 119 10.23 21.61 8.91
C TYR A 119 10.73 22.75 9.82
N ASN A 120 11.13 23.89 9.23
CA ASN A 120 11.70 24.99 9.98
C ASN A 120 10.68 25.63 10.92
N GLY A 121 11.01 25.68 12.21
CA GLY A 121 10.21 26.31 13.25
C GLY A 121 9.17 25.40 13.91
N TYR A 122 9.07 24.13 13.52
CA TYR A 122 8.11 23.15 14.09
C TYR A 122 8.78 22.08 14.96
N ALA A 123 10.08 22.15 15.18
CA ALA A 123 10.83 21.22 16.04
C ALA A 123 10.25 21.11 17.46
N ASN A 124 9.77 22.24 18.03
CA ASN A 124 9.11 22.23 19.34
C ASN A 124 7.78 21.46 19.39
N GLU A 125 7.20 21.14 18.22
CA GLU A 125 5.99 20.34 18.13
C GLU A 125 6.30 18.84 18.03
N SER A 126 7.45 18.48 17.47
CA SER A 126 7.85 17.10 17.17
C SER A 126 8.81 16.50 18.20
N THR A 127 9.58 17.34 18.90
CA THR A 127 10.57 16.87 19.87
C THR A 127 9.92 16.37 21.15
N MET A 128 10.17 15.11 21.50
CA MET A 128 9.59 14.42 22.65
C MET A 128 10.64 13.59 23.38
N LEU A 129 10.35 13.26 24.65
CA LEU A 129 11.17 12.36 25.47
C LEU A 129 10.48 10.98 25.52
N THR A 130 11.24 9.94 25.26
CA THR A 130 10.78 8.54 25.34
C THR A 130 10.94 7.99 26.76
N GLY A 131 10.33 6.81 27.03
CA GLY A 131 10.39 6.17 28.35
C GLY A 131 11.80 5.75 28.80
N ASP A 132 12.73 5.57 27.87
CA ASP A 132 14.13 5.30 28.10
C ASP A 132 15.02 6.57 28.11
N LEU A 133 14.39 7.74 28.26
CA LEU A 133 15.05 9.06 28.39
C LEU A 133 15.82 9.50 27.13
N ASN A 134 15.48 8.96 25.97
CA ASN A 134 16.02 9.43 24.70
C ASN A 134 15.15 10.54 24.12
N ILE A 135 15.76 11.47 23.39
CA ILE A 135 15.04 12.48 22.63
C ILE A 135 14.70 11.89 21.27
N VAL A 136 13.45 12.08 20.83
CA VAL A 136 12.95 11.66 19.53
C VAL A 136 12.21 12.81 18.87
N GLU A 137 12.34 12.91 17.56
CA GLU A 137 11.50 13.76 16.72
C GLU A 137 10.41 12.88 16.10
N ALA A 138 9.18 13.10 16.54
CA ALA A 138 8.00 12.37 16.05
C ALA A 138 7.13 13.31 15.23
N GLU A 139 6.85 12.92 14.01
CA GLU A 139 5.93 13.60 13.12
C GLU A 139 4.65 12.78 12.98
N TRP A 140 3.49 13.43 13.07
CA TRP A 140 2.22 12.74 12.90
C TRP A 140 1.16 13.61 12.26
N ILE A 141 0.13 12.95 11.77
CA ILE A 141 -1.09 13.58 11.28
C ILE A 141 -2.30 13.08 12.03
N VAL A 142 -3.24 13.96 12.25
CA VAL A 142 -4.57 13.65 12.78
C VAL A 142 -5.60 14.00 11.72
N GLN A 143 -6.40 13.03 11.34
CA GLN A 143 -7.54 13.27 10.46
C GLN A 143 -8.82 13.20 11.27
N TYR A 144 -9.62 14.23 11.16
CA TYR A 144 -10.88 14.34 11.88
C TYR A 144 -11.99 14.88 10.99
N ARG A 145 -13.21 14.70 11.44
CA ARG A 145 -14.42 15.23 10.81
C ARG A 145 -15.31 15.85 11.86
N ILE A 146 -15.96 16.95 11.51
CA ILE A 146 -16.94 17.60 12.39
C ILE A 146 -18.27 16.84 12.24
N GLU A 147 -18.79 16.29 13.35
CA GLU A 147 -20.07 15.58 13.35
C GLU A 147 -21.23 16.49 13.79
N ASP A 148 -21.01 17.28 14.83
CA ASP A 148 -22.03 18.22 15.33
C ASP A 148 -21.51 19.65 15.19
N PRO A 149 -22.01 20.41 14.19
CA PRO A 149 -21.58 21.79 13.97
C PRO A 149 -21.99 22.74 15.08
N ARG A 150 -23.02 22.42 15.87
CA ARG A 150 -23.40 23.21 17.02
C ARG A 150 -22.37 23.07 18.13
N MET A 151 -22.00 21.84 18.50
CA MET A 151 -20.99 21.60 19.51
C MET A 151 -19.65 22.20 19.10
N TRP A 152 -19.29 22.05 17.82
CA TRP A 152 -18.08 22.63 17.25
C TRP A 152 -18.00 24.14 17.42
N LEU A 153 -19.09 24.87 17.17
CA LEU A 153 -19.07 26.34 17.18
C LEU A 153 -19.15 26.97 18.57
N PHE A 154 -19.73 26.27 19.57
CA PHE A 154 -20.13 26.94 20.82
C PHE A 154 -19.53 26.35 22.09
N ASN A 155 -19.00 25.13 22.06
CA ASN A 155 -18.51 24.48 23.28
C ASN A 155 -17.06 24.87 23.58
N VAL A 156 -16.24 25.10 22.56
CA VAL A 156 -14.83 25.47 22.71
C VAL A 156 -14.51 26.68 21.87
N TYR A 157 -13.71 27.60 22.43
CA TYR A 157 -13.40 28.89 21.78
C TYR A 157 -12.46 28.72 20.57
N ASN A 158 -11.40 27.92 20.70
CA ASN A 158 -10.43 27.68 19.64
C ASN A 158 -10.25 26.16 19.41
N ASN A 159 -11.11 25.63 18.57
CA ASN A 159 -11.21 24.18 18.35
C ASN A 159 -9.92 23.58 17.77
N GLU A 160 -9.34 24.22 16.77
CA GLU A 160 -8.14 23.72 16.11
C GLU A 160 -6.95 23.69 17.08
N GLN A 161 -6.77 24.75 17.86
CA GLN A 161 -5.71 24.79 18.86
C GLN A 161 -5.94 23.74 19.96
N THR A 162 -7.18 23.57 20.41
CA THR A 162 -7.53 22.56 21.42
C THR A 162 -7.25 21.14 20.92
N ILE A 163 -7.63 20.81 19.69
CA ILE A 163 -7.29 19.52 19.08
C ILE A 163 -5.77 19.35 19.01
N SER A 164 -5.05 20.41 18.61
CA SER A 164 -3.60 20.41 18.55
C SER A 164 -2.96 20.10 19.91
N ASP A 165 -3.37 20.81 20.95
CA ASP A 165 -2.78 20.66 22.28
C ASP A 165 -3.11 19.29 22.91
N ILE A 166 -4.34 18.80 22.73
CA ILE A 166 -4.74 17.46 23.18
C ILE A 166 -3.95 16.40 22.40
N SER A 167 -3.81 16.56 21.07
CA SER A 167 -3.04 15.63 20.25
C SER A 167 -1.58 15.55 20.71
N LYS A 168 -0.93 16.67 20.93
CA LYS A 168 0.43 16.72 21.48
C LYS A 168 0.53 16.02 22.83
N SER A 169 -0.43 16.28 23.72
CA SER A 169 -0.45 15.69 25.07
C SER A 169 -0.61 14.15 25.00
N VAL A 170 -1.51 13.65 24.18
CA VAL A 170 -1.78 12.21 24.04
C VAL A 170 -0.59 11.49 23.41
N ILE A 171 -0.04 12.04 22.33
CA ILE A 171 1.14 11.44 21.68
C ILE A 171 2.35 11.47 22.61
N ASN A 172 2.59 12.59 23.30
CA ASN A 172 3.68 12.69 24.30
C ASN A 172 3.53 11.64 25.42
N GLN A 173 2.32 11.41 25.90
CA GLN A 173 2.06 10.36 26.89
C GLN A 173 2.40 8.97 26.35
N LEU A 174 1.91 8.63 25.15
CA LEU A 174 2.13 7.29 24.56
C LEU A 174 3.59 7.04 24.21
N VAL A 175 4.28 8.06 23.69
CA VAL A 175 5.72 8.00 23.37
C VAL A 175 6.57 7.94 24.64
N GLY A 176 6.19 8.70 25.68
CA GLY A 176 6.89 8.74 26.96
C GLY A 176 6.81 7.43 27.78
N ASP A 177 5.86 6.57 27.48
CA ASP A 177 5.69 5.28 28.15
C ASP A 177 6.52 4.15 27.49
N LEU A 178 7.12 4.38 26.33
CA LEU A 178 7.79 3.34 25.52
C LEU A 178 9.26 3.68 25.23
N PRO A 179 10.13 2.65 25.08
CA PRO A 179 11.50 2.86 24.63
C PRO A 179 11.56 3.21 23.14
N ILE A 180 12.51 4.05 22.74
CA ILE A 180 12.65 4.59 21.39
C ILE A 180 12.66 3.50 20.32
N LEU A 181 13.37 2.39 20.56
CA LEU A 181 13.48 1.31 19.58
C LEU A 181 12.13 0.63 19.30
N SER A 182 11.29 0.46 20.33
CA SER A 182 9.94 -0.11 20.18
C SER A 182 9.03 0.82 19.38
N ILE A 183 9.13 2.13 19.62
CA ILE A 183 8.34 3.16 18.89
C ILE A 183 8.70 3.16 17.41
N MET A 184 9.98 3.03 17.09
CA MET A 184 10.47 3.04 15.71
C MET A 184 10.13 1.76 14.93
N THR A 185 9.88 0.63 15.62
CA THR A 185 9.76 -0.69 14.98
C THR A 185 8.40 -1.34 15.18
N SER A 186 8.12 -1.89 16.36
CA SER A 186 6.99 -2.79 16.59
C SER A 186 5.71 -2.11 17.06
N GLU A 187 5.85 -1.05 17.88
CA GLU A 187 4.69 -0.45 18.57
C GLU A 187 4.03 0.71 17.82
N ARG A 188 4.51 1.04 16.63
CA ARG A 188 3.99 2.17 15.85
C ARG A 188 2.48 2.07 15.60
N SER A 189 2.00 0.91 15.20
CA SER A 189 0.57 0.67 14.94
C SER A 189 -0.26 0.69 16.22
N THR A 190 0.29 0.23 17.33
CA THR A 190 -0.35 0.26 18.64
C THR A 190 -0.51 1.70 19.12
N ILE A 191 0.55 2.52 19.01
CA ILE A 191 0.50 3.95 19.35
C ILE A 191 -0.55 4.68 18.50
N GLU A 192 -0.61 4.42 17.19
CA GLU A 192 -1.60 5.03 16.30
C GLU A 192 -3.04 4.70 16.72
N ALA A 193 -3.30 3.44 17.08
CA ALA A 193 -4.62 2.98 17.52
C ALA A 193 -5.00 3.56 18.88
N ASP A 194 -4.10 3.50 19.86
CA ASP A 194 -4.32 4.03 21.20
C ASP A 194 -4.47 5.54 21.21
N ALA A 195 -3.69 6.24 20.37
CA ALA A 195 -3.82 7.68 20.17
C ALA A 195 -5.20 8.05 19.63
N GLN A 196 -5.71 7.30 18.64
CA GLN A 196 -7.05 7.53 18.11
C GLN A 196 -8.12 7.39 19.20
N VAL A 197 -8.05 6.33 20.00
CA VAL A 197 -9.01 6.08 21.10
C VAL A 197 -8.92 7.16 22.17
N LYS A 198 -7.73 7.45 22.71
CA LYS A 198 -7.52 8.45 23.76
C LYS A 198 -7.90 9.86 23.29
N LEU A 199 -7.55 10.22 22.05
CA LEU A 199 -7.97 11.49 21.46
C LEU A 199 -9.50 11.59 21.37
N GLN A 200 -10.17 10.55 20.88
CA GLN A 200 -11.62 10.54 20.77
C GLN A 200 -12.29 10.67 22.14
N GLU A 201 -11.81 9.94 23.15
CA GLU A 201 -12.34 10.02 24.52
C GLU A 201 -12.19 11.42 25.09
N THR A 202 -10.99 12.01 24.97
CA THR A 202 -10.70 13.33 25.50
C THR A 202 -11.53 14.41 24.80
N LEU A 203 -11.61 14.41 23.47
CA LEU A 203 -12.40 15.38 22.70
C LEU A 203 -13.91 15.23 22.96
N SER A 204 -14.37 13.99 23.21
CA SER A 204 -15.74 13.71 23.59
C SER A 204 -16.07 14.26 24.98
N SER A 205 -15.13 14.22 25.93
CA SER A 205 -15.32 14.80 27.27
C SER A 205 -15.49 16.32 27.22
N TYR A 206 -14.84 16.99 26.25
CA TYR A 206 -15.04 18.43 25.99
C TYR A 206 -16.30 18.73 25.15
N ASN A 207 -17.04 17.71 24.71
CA ASN A 207 -18.21 17.85 23.84
C ASN A 207 -17.93 18.70 22.59
N MET A 208 -16.81 18.45 21.92
CA MET A 208 -16.40 19.25 20.75
C MET A 208 -17.16 18.92 19.47
N GLY A 209 -17.92 17.82 19.43
CA GLY A 209 -18.68 17.40 18.26
C GLY A 209 -17.81 16.99 17.06
N VAL A 210 -16.63 16.44 17.34
CA VAL A 210 -15.69 15.94 16.33
C VAL A 210 -15.49 14.44 16.46
N ARG A 211 -15.21 13.80 15.33
CA ARG A 211 -14.80 12.40 15.26
C ARG A 211 -13.41 12.29 14.69
N ILE A 212 -12.54 11.61 15.41
CA ILE A 212 -11.20 11.26 14.93
C ILE A 212 -11.33 10.06 14.00
N LEU A 213 -10.87 10.20 12.78
CA LEU A 213 -10.91 9.14 11.77
C LEU A 213 -9.66 8.28 11.83
N THR A 214 -8.50 8.92 11.92
CA THR A 214 -7.22 8.23 12.03
C THR A 214 -6.15 9.15 12.61
N VAL A 215 -5.20 8.53 13.30
CA VAL A 215 -3.93 9.14 13.69
C VAL A 215 -2.84 8.32 13.01
N LYS A 216 -1.90 8.98 12.34
CA LYS A 216 -0.78 8.32 11.67
C LYS A 216 0.52 9.00 12.04
N LEU A 217 1.47 8.21 12.50
CA LEU A 217 2.85 8.62 12.65
C LEU A 217 3.50 8.65 11.25
N GLN A 218 4.10 9.76 10.88
CA GLN A 218 4.77 9.94 9.58
C GLN A 218 6.22 9.53 9.66
N ASP A 219 6.95 10.15 10.56
CA ASP A 219 8.33 9.84 10.82
C ASP A 219 8.60 9.87 12.32
N VAL A 220 9.48 8.98 12.78
CA VAL A 220 9.93 8.92 14.16
C VAL A 220 11.42 8.61 14.12
N VAL A 221 12.22 9.62 14.34
CA VAL A 221 13.68 9.55 14.23
C VAL A 221 14.35 10.18 15.44
N PRO A 222 15.52 9.71 15.84
CA PRO A 222 16.34 10.45 16.80
C PRO A 222 16.81 11.76 16.16
N PRO A 223 17.15 12.78 16.95
CA PRO A 223 17.68 14.05 16.44
C PRO A 223 18.87 13.83 15.52
N ALA A 224 18.93 14.55 14.40
CA ALA A 224 19.97 14.42 13.40
C ALA A 224 21.39 14.57 13.98
N GLY A 225 22.32 13.72 13.55
CA GLY A 225 23.72 13.73 13.95
C GLY A 225 24.20 12.37 14.46
N ASN A 226 25.29 12.36 15.25
CA ASN A 226 25.95 11.14 15.73
C ASN A 226 25.01 10.16 16.47
N VAL A 227 23.93 10.67 17.05
CA VAL A 227 22.93 9.84 17.76
C VAL A 227 22.11 9.03 16.75
N GLN A 228 21.66 9.66 15.67
CA GLN A 228 20.94 8.98 14.58
C GLN A 228 21.81 7.89 13.96
N ASP A 229 23.07 8.19 13.63
CA ASP A 229 24.01 7.23 13.05
C ASP A 229 24.19 6.00 13.96
N ALA A 230 24.30 6.21 15.29
CA ALA A 230 24.42 5.13 16.26
C ALA A 230 23.15 4.24 16.31
N PHE A 231 21.96 4.82 16.23
CA PHE A 231 20.70 4.06 16.17
C PHE A 231 20.54 3.30 14.85
N GLU A 232 20.97 3.87 13.73
CA GLU A 232 20.99 3.19 12.44
C GLU A 232 21.93 1.97 12.47
N ASP A 233 23.11 2.10 13.08
CA ASP A 233 24.04 0.99 13.26
C ASP A 233 23.47 -0.14 14.13
N VAL A 234 22.77 0.20 15.23
CA VAL A 234 22.08 -0.79 16.08
C VAL A 234 20.97 -1.52 15.27
N ASN A 235 20.14 -0.77 14.53
CA ASN A 235 19.10 -1.36 13.70
C ASN A 235 19.68 -2.29 12.63
N LYS A 236 20.77 -1.88 11.98
CA LYS A 236 21.47 -2.69 11.00
C LYS A 236 22.03 -3.98 11.63
N ALA A 237 22.64 -3.87 12.82
CA ALA A 237 23.14 -5.04 13.55
C ALA A 237 22.02 -6.04 13.90
N ILE A 238 20.83 -5.55 14.31
CA ILE A 238 19.66 -6.38 14.58
C ILE A 238 19.16 -7.06 13.30
N GLN A 239 19.12 -6.34 12.17
CA GLN A 239 18.75 -6.91 10.88
C GLN A 239 19.73 -7.97 10.41
N ASP A 240 21.04 -7.72 10.55
CA ASP A 240 22.09 -8.68 10.21
C ASP A 240 22.00 -9.92 11.10
N MET A 241 21.75 -9.77 12.40
CA MET A 241 21.51 -10.89 13.32
C MET A 241 20.31 -11.73 12.87
N ASN A 242 19.18 -11.10 12.56
CA ASN A 242 17.97 -11.81 12.09
C ASN A 242 18.20 -12.51 10.75
N LYS A 243 18.96 -11.88 9.85
CA LYS A 243 19.36 -12.47 8.57
C LYS A 243 20.19 -13.74 8.80
N LEU A 244 21.22 -13.68 9.64
CA LEU A 244 22.07 -14.83 9.97
C LEU A 244 21.27 -15.96 10.62
N ILE A 245 20.32 -15.65 11.51
CA ILE A 245 19.42 -16.64 12.10
C ILE A 245 18.56 -17.32 11.03
N ASN A 246 18.02 -16.55 10.08
CA ASN A 246 17.19 -17.09 9.01
C ASN A 246 18.02 -17.92 8.03
N GLU A 247 19.22 -17.49 7.65
CA GLU A 247 20.16 -18.25 6.83
C GLU A 247 20.57 -19.57 7.52
N GLY A 248 20.79 -19.53 8.85
CA GLY A 248 21.05 -20.73 9.64
C GLY A 248 19.85 -21.70 9.62
N LYS A 249 18.64 -21.20 9.81
CA LYS A 249 17.41 -22.00 9.73
C LYS A 249 17.18 -22.58 8.32
N GLU A 250 17.41 -21.78 7.28
CA GLU A 250 17.33 -22.23 5.89
C GLU A 250 18.33 -23.36 5.63
N SER A 251 19.60 -23.18 6.05
CA SER A 251 20.64 -24.18 5.89
C SER A 251 20.30 -25.48 6.65
N TYR A 252 19.80 -25.36 7.87
CA TYR A 252 19.32 -26.50 8.66
C TYR A 252 18.20 -27.25 7.93
N ASN A 253 17.17 -26.55 7.50
CA ASN A 253 16.00 -27.12 6.82
C ASN A 253 16.35 -27.73 5.46
N ARG A 254 17.43 -27.29 4.81
CA ARG A 254 17.90 -27.85 3.54
C ARG A 254 18.78 -29.06 3.74
N ILE A 255 19.76 -28.99 4.66
CA ILE A 255 20.81 -30.01 4.81
C ILE A 255 20.28 -31.25 5.54
N ILE A 256 19.58 -31.08 6.65
CA ILE A 256 19.14 -32.20 7.49
C ILE A 256 18.14 -33.11 6.78
N PRO A 257 17.06 -32.60 6.16
CA PRO A 257 16.14 -33.47 5.43
C PRO A 257 16.78 -34.12 4.20
N ALA A 258 17.70 -33.39 3.52
CA ALA A 258 18.43 -33.96 2.38
C ALA A 258 19.32 -35.13 2.81
N ALA A 259 20.10 -34.98 3.90
CA ALA A 259 20.93 -36.07 4.44
C ALA A 259 20.10 -37.26 4.92
N GLN A 260 18.94 -36.98 5.57
CA GLN A 260 18.01 -38.06 5.96
C GLN A 260 17.41 -38.76 4.76
N GLY A 261 17.07 -38.01 3.71
CA GLY A 261 16.56 -38.56 2.44
C GLY A 261 17.60 -39.47 1.75
N GLU A 262 18.86 -39.02 1.71
CA GLU A 262 19.96 -39.80 1.13
C GLU A 262 20.26 -41.08 1.95
N ALA A 263 20.28 -40.96 3.29
CA ALA A 263 20.45 -42.11 4.16
C ALA A 263 19.31 -43.13 3.98
N ASN A 264 18.07 -42.71 3.91
CA ASN A 264 16.91 -43.57 3.69
C ASN A 264 16.98 -44.21 2.30
N LYS A 265 17.41 -43.47 1.28
CA LYS A 265 17.62 -44.01 -0.09
C LYS A 265 18.65 -45.16 -0.08
N LEU A 266 19.78 -44.92 0.59
CA LEU A 266 20.86 -45.92 0.70
C LEU A 266 20.39 -47.23 1.40
N ILE A 267 19.59 -47.03 2.48
CA ILE A 267 18.99 -48.19 3.19
C ILE A 267 18.04 -48.96 2.26
N GLN A 268 17.14 -48.25 1.59
CA GLN A 268 16.17 -48.89 0.65
C GLN A 268 16.86 -49.57 -0.52
N GLU A 269 17.91 -48.99 -1.08
CA GLU A 269 18.72 -49.62 -2.13
C GLU A 269 19.39 -50.89 -1.61
N ALA A 270 19.95 -50.87 -0.40
CA ALA A 270 20.56 -52.06 0.22
C ALA A 270 19.56 -53.18 0.52
N GLU A 271 18.37 -52.79 1.06
CA GLU A 271 17.27 -53.74 1.29
C GLU A 271 16.74 -54.32 -0.02
N GLY A 272 16.56 -53.48 -1.05
CA GLY A 272 16.19 -53.92 -2.41
C GLY A 272 17.18 -54.92 -2.98
N TYR A 273 18.47 -54.58 -2.91
CA TYR A 273 19.54 -55.50 -3.38
C TYR A 273 19.56 -56.81 -2.59
N ALA A 274 19.39 -56.77 -1.27
CA ALA A 274 19.32 -57.98 -0.45
C ALA A 274 18.11 -58.84 -0.82
N ALA A 275 16.93 -58.23 -1.01
CA ALA A 275 15.73 -58.91 -1.44
C ALA A 275 15.88 -59.55 -2.85
N GLU A 276 16.45 -58.80 -3.79
CA GLU A 276 16.77 -59.28 -5.13
C GLU A 276 17.68 -60.47 -5.08
N ARG A 277 18.78 -60.41 -4.31
CA ARG A 277 19.75 -61.49 -4.17
C ARG A 277 19.11 -62.76 -3.60
N VAL A 278 18.26 -62.60 -2.56
CA VAL A 278 17.54 -63.74 -1.95
C VAL A 278 16.50 -64.33 -2.93
N ASN A 279 15.79 -63.49 -3.65
CA ASN A 279 14.76 -63.91 -4.59
C ASN A 279 15.42 -64.63 -5.81
N ASN A 280 16.51 -64.12 -6.34
CA ASN A 280 17.28 -64.79 -7.43
C ASN A 280 17.79 -66.12 -6.95
N ALA A 281 18.40 -66.24 -5.77
CA ALA A 281 18.86 -67.49 -5.21
C ALA A 281 17.72 -68.50 -5.01
N LYS A 282 16.56 -68.09 -4.53
CA LYS A 282 15.36 -68.93 -4.42
C LYS A 282 14.85 -69.35 -5.78
N GLY A 283 14.87 -68.47 -6.76
CA GLY A 283 14.53 -68.80 -8.17
C GLY A 283 15.46 -69.88 -8.77
N ASP A 284 16.78 -69.69 -8.57
CA ASP A 284 17.80 -70.66 -9.04
C ASP A 284 17.62 -72.07 -8.40
N VAL A 285 17.36 -72.05 -7.06
CA VAL A 285 17.08 -73.31 -6.35
C VAL A 285 15.82 -74.02 -6.90
N ALA A 286 14.71 -73.23 -7.05
CA ALA A 286 13.44 -73.74 -7.57
C ALA A 286 13.63 -74.31 -9.03
N ARG A 287 14.37 -73.56 -9.86
CA ARG A 287 14.73 -74.05 -11.23
C ARG A 287 15.57 -75.31 -11.19
N PHE A 288 16.57 -75.31 -10.34
CA PHE A 288 17.41 -76.53 -10.18
C PHE A 288 16.59 -77.72 -9.70
N GLU A 289 15.71 -77.58 -8.72
CA GLU A 289 14.86 -78.69 -8.25
C GLU A 289 13.88 -79.15 -9.34
N SER A 290 13.32 -78.26 -10.13
CA SER A 290 12.47 -78.59 -11.26
C SER A 290 13.24 -79.45 -12.32
N VAL A 291 14.40 -78.91 -12.70
CA VAL A 291 15.27 -79.63 -13.65
C VAL A 291 15.72 -80.96 -13.09
N ARG A 292 16.08 -81.06 -11.83
CA ARG A 292 16.45 -82.31 -11.16
C ARG A 292 15.31 -83.36 -11.19
N ASN A 293 14.08 -82.92 -10.95
CA ASN A 293 12.89 -83.79 -10.95
C ASN A 293 12.62 -84.31 -12.38
N GLU A 294 12.72 -83.46 -13.40
CA GLU A 294 12.58 -83.87 -14.80
C GLU A 294 13.70 -84.84 -15.21
N TYR A 295 14.94 -84.57 -14.78
CA TYR A 295 16.06 -85.46 -15.03
C TYR A 295 15.87 -86.82 -14.37
N ALA A 296 15.30 -86.89 -13.16
CA ALA A 296 15.02 -88.20 -12.50
C ALA A 296 13.99 -89.04 -13.27
N ASN A 297 13.04 -88.38 -13.95
CA ASN A 297 12.00 -89.07 -14.74
C ASN A 297 12.43 -89.45 -16.14
N SER A 298 13.31 -88.66 -16.81
CA SER A 298 13.69 -88.83 -18.21
C SER A 298 15.14 -88.34 -18.45
N LYS A 299 16.14 -89.16 -18.16
CA LYS A 299 17.55 -88.74 -18.13
C LYS A 299 18.10 -88.30 -19.50
N ASP A 300 17.84 -89.06 -20.54
CA ASP A 300 18.44 -88.78 -21.86
C ASP A 300 17.80 -87.54 -22.53
N VAL A 301 16.50 -87.40 -22.47
CA VAL A 301 15.76 -86.30 -23.06
C VAL A 301 16.11 -85.01 -22.36
N THR A 302 16.20 -85.01 -21.03
CA THR A 302 16.53 -83.83 -20.24
C THR A 302 17.96 -83.36 -20.46
N LYS A 303 18.90 -84.28 -20.62
CA LYS A 303 20.30 -83.99 -20.94
C LYS A 303 20.46 -83.32 -22.31
N GLU A 304 19.76 -83.80 -23.31
CA GLU A 304 19.80 -83.26 -24.66
C GLU A 304 19.15 -81.86 -24.72
N ARG A 305 18.02 -81.67 -24.02
CA ARG A 305 17.39 -80.37 -23.89
C ARG A 305 18.27 -79.33 -23.20
N LEU A 306 18.88 -79.65 -22.06
CA LEU A 306 19.81 -78.75 -21.35
C LEU A 306 21.05 -78.42 -22.20
N TYR A 307 21.53 -79.40 -23.01
CA TYR A 307 22.63 -79.09 -23.90
C TYR A 307 22.25 -78.14 -25.01
N LEU A 308 21.04 -78.26 -25.58
CA LEU A 308 20.55 -77.37 -26.62
C LEU A 308 20.27 -76.01 -26.05
N GLU A 309 19.64 -75.89 -24.85
CA GLU A 309 19.39 -74.58 -24.14
C GLU A 309 20.72 -73.87 -23.83
N ALA A 310 21.74 -74.56 -23.34
CA ALA A 310 23.06 -73.98 -23.07
C ALA A 310 23.76 -73.54 -24.37
N MET A 311 23.64 -74.30 -25.46
CA MET A 311 24.16 -73.84 -26.74
C MET A 311 23.43 -72.66 -27.33
N GLU A 312 22.12 -72.57 -27.19
CA GLU A 312 21.31 -71.42 -27.60
C GLU A 312 21.69 -70.17 -26.81
N GLU A 313 21.89 -70.27 -25.51
CA GLU A 313 22.34 -69.16 -24.63
C GLU A 313 23.74 -68.69 -25.02
N ILE A 314 24.68 -69.63 -25.30
CA ILE A 314 26.03 -69.29 -25.76
C ILE A 314 25.99 -68.55 -27.10
N MET A 315 25.15 -69.05 -28.03
CA MET A 315 25.08 -68.52 -29.40
C MET A 315 24.31 -67.13 -29.38
N SER A 316 23.33 -66.91 -28.49
CA SER A 316 22.59 -65.68 -28.42
C SER A 316 23.39 -64.51 -27.75
N ASN A 317 24.27 -64.87 -26.83
CA ASN A 317 25.02 -63.85 -26.04
C ASN A 317 26.44 -63.60 -26.58
N GLY A 318 26.92 -64.26 -27.62
CA GLY A 318 28.27 -64.06 -28.08
C GLY A 318 28.41 -63.91 -29.60
N ASN A 319 29.44 -63.18 -30.02
CA ASN A 319 29.98 -63.26 -31.37
C ASN A 319 30.64 -64.61 -31.56
N VAL A 320 29.81 -65.68 -31.66
CA VAL A 320 30.36 -67.06 -31.86
C VAL A 320 30.59 -67.26 -33.31
N THR A 321 31.85 -67.49 -33.68
CA THR A 321 32.25 -67.90 -35.02
C THR A 321 32.39 -69.42 -35.02
N VAL A 322 31.50 -70.10 -35.72
CA VAL A 322 31.59 -71.55 -35.90
C VAL A 322 32.64 -71.87 -37.01
N ILE A 323 33.70 -72.56 -36.64
CA ILE A 323 34.74 -72.96 -37.57
C ILE A 323 34.56 -74.47 -37.83
N ASP A 324 34.41 -74.79 -39.10
CA ASP A 324 34.34 -76.25 -39.55
C ASP A 324 35.66 -76.96 -39.30
N SER A 325 35.60 -78.11 -38.67
CA SER A 325 36.77 -78.95 -38.34
C SER A 325 37.54 -79.44 -39.58
N SER A 326 37.01 -79.28 -40.79
CA SER A 326 37.66 -79.66 -42.05
C SER A 326 38.68 -78.67 -42.57
N LEU A 327 38.80 -77.50 -41.93
CA LEU A 327 39.74 -76.42 -42.27
C LEU A 327 41.07 -76.61 -41.53
N GLU A 328 41.83 -77.66 -41.85
CA GLU A 328 43.22 -77.79 -41.40
C GLU A 328 44.11 -76.76 -42.13
N GLY A 329 44.67 -75.79 -41.36
CA GLY A 329 45.76 -74.95 -41.85
C GLY A 329 45.45 -73.49 -42.14
N VAL A 330 44.28 -72.99 -41.83
CA VAL A 330 43.98 -71.56 -41.90
C VAL A 330 44.02 -70.97 -40.50
N LEU A 331 45.09 -70.20 -40.19
CA LEU A 331 45.05 -69.23 -39.03
C LEU A 331 44.07 -68.17 -39.39
N PRO A 332 42.91 -68.09 -38.78
CA PRO A 332 42.00 -67.00 -38.99
C PRO A 332 42.62 -65.73 -38.36
N LEU A 333 43.06 -64.80 -39.19
CA LEU A 333 43.33 -63.42 -38.75
C LEU A 333 41.99 -62.79 -38.39
N TYR A 334 41.38 -63.26 -37.29
CA TYR A 334 40.23 -62.63 -36.76
C TYR A 334 40.70 -61.44 -35.95
N ASN A 335 40.37 -60.26 -36.42
CA ASN A 335 40.55 -59.03 -35.69
C ASN A 335 39.62 -59.04 -34.44
N LEU A 336 40.15 -59.44 -33.31
CA LEU A 336 39.53 -59.27 -32.04
C LEU A 336 39.43 -57.72 -31.77
N GLY A 337 38.44 -57.11 -32.38
CA GLY A 337 38.16 -55.74 -32.16
C GLY A 337 38.03 -55.52 -30.67
N THR A 338 38.94 -54.70 -30.13
CA THR A 338 38.87 -54.19 -28.76
C THR A 338 37.50 -53.57 -28.57
N THR A 339 36.66 -54.19 -27.76
CA THR A 339 35.49 -53.53 -27.17
C THR A 339 36.01 -52.43 -26.28
N GLU A 340 35.97 -51.15 -26.76
CA GLU A 340 36.09 -49.99 -25.91
C GLU A 340 34.95 -50.03 -24.88
N GLY A 341 35.30 -50.43 -23.67
CA GLY A 341 34.47 -50.28 -22.52
C GLY A 341 34.30 -48.78 -22.23
N GLY A 342 33.21 -48.20 -22.71
CA GLY A 342 32.78 -46.87 -22.31
C GLY A 342 32.36 -46.88 -20.86
N ALA A 343 33.25 -46.42 -20.00
CA ALA A 343 32.88 -46.00 -18.66
C ALA A 343 32.03 -44.72 -18.75
N LYS A 344 30.86 -44.72 -18.20
CA LYS A 344 30.13 -43.53 -17.69
C LYS A 344 29.53 -43.87 -16.35
#